data_b5ff4419899f581e62f229d7e2c5cad0
#
_entry.id   b5ff4419899f581e62f229d7e2c5cad0
#
_cell.length_a   1.000
_cell.length_b   1.000
_cell.length_c   1.000
_cell.angle_alpha   90.00
_cell.angle_beta   90.00
_cell.angle_gamma   90.00
#
_symmetry.space_group_name_H-M   'P 1'
#
loop_
_entity.id
_entity.type
_entity.pdbx_description
1 polymer ?
#
loop_
_entity_poly.entity_id
_entity_poly.type
_entity_poly.pdbx_seq_one_letter_code
_entity_poly.pdbx_strand_id
1 'polypeptide(L)'
;MNPSFNLYQLAEEHTALREAVRTLAEKDIAPYAADVDDRERFPAEALEALDRAGFAAVHVPESYGGQGADSVATCIVIEEVARVCASSSLIPAVNKLGSMPIILAGSEELKRQVLPSLASGEAMISYALSEREAGSDTAAMRTRARLDGDHWVLDGTKTWITNAGESTWYTVMAVTDPDAARKVDGISAFVVHRDDPGFEVGSKERKLGIKGSPTREIHFTGCTIPADRIIGEPGTGLRTALATLDHTRPTIGAQAVGIAQGALDAAIAYVKQRRQFGRAIADNQAVQFMLADMGMKIEAARHLVYVSAARAERGEPNLGFVSAAAKCFASDVAMEVTTDAVQLFGGAGYTRDFPVERMMRDAKITQIYEGTNQVQRVVMSRALLNG
;
A
#
# COMPACT_ATOMS: atom_id res chain seq x y z
N MET A 1 30.08 -9.74 1.40
CA MET A 1 28.99 -9.20 2.23
C MET A 1 29.13 -7.69 2.19
N ASN A 2 28.10 -6.97 1.78
CA ASN A 2 28.11 -5.51 1.85
C ASN A 2 28.10 -5.13 3.34
N PRO A 3 29.15 -4.49 3.88
CA PRO A 3 29.25 -4.20 5.30
C PRO A 3 28.26 -3.14 5.81
N SER A 4 27.53 -2.51 4.90
CA SER A 4 26.59 -1.43 5.22
C SER A 4 25.19 -1.90 5.63
N PHE A 5 24.85 -3.20 5.52
CA PHE A 5 23.55 -3.70 5.93
C PHE A 5 23.61 -4.36 7.31
N ASN A 6 23.31 -3.57 8.33
CA ASN A 6 23.10 -4.07 9.69
C ASN A 6 21.59 -4.22 9.94
N LEU A 7 21.11 -5.43 10.16
CA LEU A 7 19.70 -5.73 10.43
C LEU A 7 19.15 -5.02 11.69
N TYR A 8 20.03 -4.60 12.58
CA TYR A 8 19.67 -3.95 13.84
C TYR A 8 19.78 -2.43 13.79
N GLN A 9 20.37 -1.86 12.75
CA GLN A 9 20.49 -0.42 12.55
C GLN A 9 20.23 -0.08 11.09
N LEU A 10 19.42 0.94 10.87
CA LEU A 10 19.29 1.51 9.54
C LEU A 10 20.60 2.14 9.10
N ALA A 11 20.88 2.12 7.79
CA ALA A 11 21.96 2.91 7.22
C ALA A 11 21.73 4.40 7.50
N GLU A 12 22.81 5.19 7.46
CA GLU A 12 22.75 6.64 7.70
C GLU A 12 21.75 7.32 6.76
N GLU A 13 21.77 6.94 5.49
CA GLU A 13 20.85 7.43 4.46
C GLU A 13 19.37 7.11 4.76
N HIS A 14 19.06 5.91 5.26
CA HIS A 14 17.71 5.55 5.69
C HIS A 14 17.26 6.36 6.93
N THR A 15 18.18 6.64 7.83
CA THR A 15 17.91 7.46 9.02
C THR A 15 17.63 8.90 8.62
N ALA A 16 18.46 9.48 7.73
CA ALA A 16 18.26 10.82 7.20
C ALA A 16 16.96 10.94 6.39
N LEU A 17 16.64 9.93 5.58
CA LEU A 17 15.37 9.87 4.86
C LEU A 17 14.18 9.86 5.83
N ARG A 18 14.24 9.04 6.90
CA ARG A 18 13.18 8.99 7.91
C ARG A 18 12.92 10.36 8.53
N GLU A 19 13.98 11.07 8.91
CA GLU A 19 13.88 12.41 9.51
C GLU A 19 13.28 13.42 8.52
N ALA A 20 13.69 13.37 7.26
CA ALA A 20 13.17 14.24 6.21
C ALA A 20 11.69 14.00 5.95
N VAL A 21 11.28 12.74 5.79
CA VAL A 21 9.86 12.37 5.55
C VAL A 21 9.01 12.68 6.78
N ARG A 22 9.49 12.42 7.99
CA ARG A 22 8.81 12.76 9.24
C ARG A 22 8.53 14.25 9.33
N THR A 23 9.55 15.08 9.08
CA THR A 23 9.43 16.54 9.09
C THR A 23 8.38 17.01 8.07
N LEU A 24 8.43 16.49 6.84
CA LEU A 24 7.44 16.78 5.80
C LEU A 24 6.04 16.34 6.24
N ALA A 25 5.89 15.13 6.74
CA ALA A 25 4.61 14.57 7.15
C ALA A 25 3.97 15.37 8.29
N GLU A 26 4.74 15.75 9.28
CA GLU A 26 4.25 16.54 10.43
C GLU A 26 3.86 17.97 10.01
N LYS A 27 4.62 18.58 9.09
CA LYS A 27 4.40 19.95 8.67
C LYS A 27 3.32 20.10 7.59
N ASP A 28 3.39 19.26 6.55
CA ASP A 28 2.64 19.47 5.31
C ASP A 28 1.48 18.47 5.11
N ILE A 29 1.38 17.41 5.95
CA ILE A 29 0.32 16.37 5.84
C ILE A 29 -0.56 16.33 7.09
N ALA A 30 0.02 16.27 8.29
CA ALA A 30 -0.71 16.12 9.54
C ALA A 30 -1.83 17.17 9.75
N PRO A 31 -1.64 18.46 9.39
CA PRO A 31 -2.66 19.49 9.58
C PRO A 31 -3.97 19.21 8.83
N TYR A 32 -3.91 18.47 7.74
CA TYR A 32 -5.06 18.18 6.86
C TYR A 32 -5.72 16.81 7.13
N ALA A 33 -5.09 15.97 7.95
CA ALA A 33 -5.51 14.58 8.11
C ALA A 33 -6.95 14.41 8.64
N ALA A 34 -7.40 15.29 9.54
CA ALA A 34 -8.78 15.28 10.05
C ALA A 34 -9.78 15.73 8.97
N ASP A 35 -9.49 16.82 8.26
CA ASP A 35 -10.35 17.35 7.19
C ASP A 35 -10.45 16.37 6.01
N VAL A 36 -9.36 15.67 5.66
CA VAL A 36 -9.33 14.61 4.65
C VAL A 36 -10.29 13.47 5.00
N ASP A 37 -10.32 13.02 6.25
CA ASP A 37 -11.23 11.98 6.70
C ASP A 37 -12.69 12.47 6.77
N ASP A 38 -12.93 13.63 7.39
CA ASP A 38 -14.27 14.15 7.61
C ASP A 38 -15.00 14.49 6.31
N ARG A 39 -14.29 15.08 5.35
CA ARG A 39 -14.85 15.41 4.03
C ARG A 39 -14.70 14.27 3.01
N GLU A 40 -14.05 13.19 3.40
CA GLU A 40 -13.79 12.05 2.52
C GLU A 40 -13.12 12.49 1.20
N ARG A 41 -12.25 13.51 1.23
CA ARG A 41 -11.61 14.10 0.06
C ARG A 41 -10.20 13.56 -0.17
N PHE A 42 -9.76 13.54 -1.42
CA PHE A 42 -8.38 13.20 -1.74
C PHE A 42 -7.41 14.21 -1.10
N PRO A 43 -6.27 13.75 -0.53
CA PRO A 43 -5.30 14.60 0.15
C PRO A 43 -4.35 15.29 -0.86
N ALA A 44 -4.85 16.28 -1.61
CA ALA A 44 -4.09 16.98 -2.64
C ALA A 44 -2.83 17.66 -2.08
N GLU A 45 -2.90 18.20 -0.86
CA GLU A 45 -1.76 18.82 -0.18
C GLU A 45 -0.64 17.81 0.12
N ALA A 46 -1.02 16.57 0.45
CA ALA A 46 -0.05 15.49 0.64
C ALA A 46 0.58 15.06 -0.68
N LEU A 47 -0.19 14.97 -1.77
CA LEU A 47 0.33 14.67 -3.10
C LEU A 47 1.35 15.73 -3.51
N GLU A 48 0.98 17.02 -3.45
CA GLU A 48 1.89 18.13 -3.78
C GLU A 48 3.18 18.12 -2.96
N ALA A 49 3.08 17.86 -1.65
CA ALA A 49 4.24 17.81 -0.77
C ALA A 49 5.16 16.63 -1.10
N LEU A 50 4.58 15.45 -1.35
CA LEU A 50 5.32 14.23 -1.68
C LEU A 50 5.96 14.32 -3.07
N ASP A 51 5.26 14.86 -4.08
CA ASP A 51 5.80 15.06 -5.43
C ASP A 51 6.97 16.05 -5.41
N ARG A 52 6.81 17.19 -4.76
CA ARG A 52 7.87 18.21 -4.62
C ARG A 52 9.14 17.65 -3.96
N ALA A 53 9.00 16.70 -3.05
CA ALA A 53 10.10 16.05 -2.36
C ALA A 53 10.62 14.79 -3.09
N GLY A 54 9.98 14.33 -4.16
CA GLY A 54 10.30 13.10 -4.87
C GLY A 54 9.90 11.82 -4.11
N PHE A 55 8.99 11.91 -3.14
CA PHE A 55 8.60 10.79 -2.29
C PHE A 55 7.35 10.04 -2.76
N ALA A 56 6.58 10.60 -3.69
CA ALA A 56 5.36 9.96 -4.20
C ALA A 56 5.64 8.67 -4.98
N ALA A 57 6.81 8.57 -5.63
CA ALA A 57 7.23 7.40 -6.41
C ALA A 57 8.75 7.12 -6.22
N VAL A 58 9.22 7.17 -4.98
CA VAL A 58 10.64 7.07 -4.59
C VAL A 58 11.36 5.83 -5.15
N HIS A 59 10.62 4.75 -5.40
CA HIS A 59 11.10 3.46 -5.88
C HIS A 59 11.35 3.40 -7.39
N VAL A 60 10.92 4.41 -8.17
CA VAL A 60 11.13 4.42 -9.62
C VAL A 60 12.63 4.50 -9.90
N PRO A 61 13.20 3.61 -10.77
CA PRO A 61 14.63 3.61 -11.03
C PRO A 61 15.13 4.93 -11.62
N GLU A 62 16.37 5.28 -11.31
CA GLU A 62 17.06 6.48 -11.80
C GLU A 62 17.09 6.58 -13.33
N SER A 63 17.19 5.42 -14.01
CA SER A 63 17.16 5.34 -15.48
C SER A 63 15.86 5.85 -16.12
N TYR A 64 14.81 6.01 -15.31
CA TYR A 64 13.52 6.60 -15.73
C TYR A 64 13.21 7.92 -14.99
N GLY A 65 14.22 8.55 -14.41
CA GLY A 65 14.09 9.85 -13.74
C GLY A 65 13.63 9.78 -12.28
N GLY A 66 13.54 8.59 -11.70
CA GLY A 66 13.18 8.39 -10.29
C GLY A 66 14.36 8.51 -9.32
N GLN A 67 14.10 8.27 -8.04
CA GLN A 67 15.10 8.28 -6.97
C GLN A 67 15.87 6.96 -6.85
N GLY A 68 15.37 5.87 -7.44
CA GLY A 68 15.96 4.54 -7.34
C GLY A 68 16.07 4.01 -5.90
N ALA A 69 15.23 4.52 -5.00
CA ALA A 69 15.29 4.15 -3.61
C ALA A 69 14.91 2.68 -3.38
N ASP A 70 15.62 2.03 -2.49
CA ASP A 70 15.39 0.63 -2.17
C ASP A 70 14.03 0.37 -1.48
N SER A 71 13.72 -0.90 -1.29
CA SER A 71 12.45 -1.32 -0.71
C SER A 71 12.31 -0.93 0.77
N VAL A 72 13.42 -0.79 1.52
CA VAL A 72 13.42 -0.33 2.91
C VAL A 72 13.12 1.16 2.95
N ALA A 73 13.76 1.96 2.09
CA ALA A 73 13.49 3.39 1.94
C ALA A 73 12.02 3.65 1.58
N THR A 74 11.47 2.87 0.66
CA THR A 74 10.04 2.95 0.31
C THR A 74 9.13 2.67 1.53
N CYS A 75 9.46 1.64 2.33
CA CYS A 75 8.72 1.34 3.55
C CYS A 75 8.82 2.48 4.58
N ILE A 76 9.97 3.13 4.71
CA ILE A 76 10.17 4.29 5.60
C ILE A 76 9.26 5.45 5.18
N VAL A 77 9.21 5.78 3.88
CA VAL A 77 8.31 6.84 3.38
C VAL A 77 6.86 6.55 3.74
N ILE A 78 6.40 5.33 3.47
CA ILE A 78 5.01 4.94 3.73
C ILE A 78 4.70 4.93 5.23
N GLU A 79 5.61 4.43 6.06
CA GLU A 79 5.47 4.38 7.53
C GLU A 79 5.33 5.79 8.13
N GLU A 80 6.23 6.72 7.78
CA GLU A 80 6.23 8.06 8.37
C GLU A 80 5.02 8.89 7.89
N VAL A 81 4.57 8.72 6.66
CA VAL A 81 3.32 9.34 6.18
C VAL A 81 2.10 8.72 6.87
N ALA A 82 2.05 7.39 7.01
CA ALA A 82 0.93 6.70 7.65
C ALA A 82 0.80 7.04 9.14
N ARG A 83 1.90 7.38 9.81
CA ARG A 83 1.94 7.81 11.21
C ARG A 83 1.03 9.01 11.47
N VAL A 84 0.85 9.88 10.50
CA VAL A 84 -0.01 11.07 10.60
C VAL A 84 -1.31 10.98 9.81
N CYS A 85 -1.26 10.31 8.63
CA CYS A 85 -2.41 10.16 7.74
C CYS A 85 -2.32 8.87 6.90
N ALA A 86 -3.08 7.86 7.26
CA ALA A 86 -3.12 6.60 6.53
C ALA A 86 -3.62 6.76 5.09
N SER A 87 -4.57 7.66 4.82
CA SER A 87 -5.05 7.95 3.47
C SER A 87 -3.95 8.48 2.57
N SER A 88 -3.12 9.40 3.08
CA SER A 88 -2.01 10.01 2.32
C SER A 88 -0.89 9.01 2.03
N SER A 89 -0.65 8.03 2.89
CA SER A 89 0.37 7.00 2.68
C SER A 89 0.06 6.08 1.49
N LEU A 90 -1.21 6.06 1.04
CA LEU A 90 -1.61 5.33 -0.16
C LEU A 90 -1.18 6.00 -1.46
N ILE A 91 -0.65 7.21 -1.44
CA ILE A 91 -0.02 7.83 -2.62
C ILE A 91 1.25 7.04 -2.99
N PRO A 92 2.31 6.98 -2.17
CA PRO A 92 3.50 6.20 -2.51
C PRO A 92 3.25 4.68 -2.55
N ALA A 93 2.37 4.15 -1.69
CA ALA A 93 2.11 2.71 -1.66
C ALA A 93 1.45 2.20 -2.95
N VAL A 94 0.45 2.91 -3.46
CA VAL A 94 -0.27 2.51 -4.67
C VAL A 94 0.53 2.81 -5.92
N ASN A 95 1.33 3.89 -5.96
CA ASN A 95 2.28 4.13 -7.04
C ASN A 95 3.29 2.98 -7.15
N LYS A 96 3.81 2.46 -6.03
CA LYS A 96 4.66 1.27 -6.05
C LYS A 96 3.89 0.03 -6.51
N LEU A 97 2.71 -0.22 -5.97
CA LEU A 97 1.90 -1.38 -6.32
C LEU A 97 1.56 -1.41 -7.81
N GLY A 98 1.12 -0.28 -8.36
CA GLY A 98 0.70 -0.19 -9.76
C GLY A 98 1.86 -0.25 -10.76
N SER A 99 3.02 0.32 -10.42
CA SER A 99 4.19 0.35 -11.31
C SER A 99 5.07 -0.91 -11.22
N MET A 100 5.00 -1.65 -10.12
CA MET A 100 5.87 -2.82 -9.91
C MET A 100 5.75 -3.89 -11.00
N PRO A 101 4.54 -4.24 -11.53
CA PRO A 101 4.43 -5.15 -12.66
C PRO A 101 5.19 -4.67 -13.90
N ILE A 102 5.16 -3.36 -14.16
CA ILE A 102 5.88 -2.73 -15.29
C ILE A 102 7.39 -2.84 -15.06
N ILE A 103 7.86 -2.54 -13.86
CA ILE A 103 9.28 -2.65 -13.48
C ILE A 103 9.77 -4.09 -13.62
N LEU A 104 8.99 -5.07 -13.15
CA LEU A 104 9.37 -6.49 -13.16
C LEU A 104 9.33 -7.14 -14.55
N ALA A 105 8.35 -6.79 -15.38
CA ALA A 105 8.06 -7.55 -16.59
C ALA A 105 7.71 -6.70 -17.82
N GLY A 106 7.61 -5.38 -17.70
CA GLY A 106 7.32 -4.49 -18.84
C GLY A 106 8.47 -4.41 -19.84
N SER A 107 8.16 -4.18 -21.11
CA SER A 107 9.16 -3.86 -22.12
C SER A 107 9.86 -2.53 -21.78
N GLU A 108 11.03 -2.29 -22.37
CA GLU A 108 11.76 -1.03 -22.19
C GLU A 108 10.97 0.18 -22.73
N GLU A 109 10.22 -0.03 -23.80
CA GLU A 109 9.32 0.98 -24.39
C GLU A 109 8.22 1.34 -23.40
N LEU A 110 7.55 0.34 -22.82
CA LEU A 110 6.47 0.55 -21.85
C LEU A 110 6.98 1.22 -20.57
N LYS A 111 8.17 0.82 -20.08
CA LYS A 111 8.82 1.49 -18.94
C LYS A 111 9.08 2.96 -19.21
N ARG A 112 9.63 3.30 -20.40
CA ARG A 112 9.87 4.70 -20.80
C ARG A 112 8.59 5.49 -21.01
N GLN A 113 7.50 4.85 -21.38
CA GLN A 113 6.20 5.51 -21.56
C GLN A 113 5.57 5.90 -20.22
N VAL A 114 5.69 5.06 -19.20
CA VAL A 114 4.91 5.20 -17.96
C VAL A 114 5.74 5.76 -16.80
N LEU A 115 6.92 5.18 -16.53
CA LEU A 115 7.67 5.46 -15.30
C LEU A 115 8.14 6.92 -15.14
N PRO A 116 8.55 7.64 -16.20
CA PRO A 116 8.96 9.04 -16.05
C PRO A 116 7.86 9.96 -15.52
N SER A 117 6.61 9.75 -15.94
CA SER A 117 5.47 10.56 -15.47
C SER A 117 5.15 10.32 -13.99
N LEU A 118 5.44 9.11 -13.49
CA LEU A 118 5.31 8.79 -12.06
C LEU A 118 6.46 9.42 -11.25
N ALA A 119 7.68 9.39 -11.80
CA ALA A 119 8.86 9.95 -11.15
C ALA A 119 8.78 11.49 -11.03
N SER A 120 8.20 12.17 -12.03
CA SER A 120 8.01 13.63 -12.03
C SER A 120 6.82 14.10 -11.20
N GLY A 121 5.93 13.21 -10.77
CA GLY A 121 4.68 13.58 -10.09
C GLY A 121 3.56 14.04 -11.05
N GLU A 122 3.77 13.98 -12.38
CA GLU A 122 2.73 14.32 -13.37
C GLU A 122 1.59 13.30 -13.39
N ALA A 123 1.84 12.04 -12.97
CA ALA A 123 0.88 10.98 -13.00
C ALA A 123 0.94 10.12 -11.73
N MET A 124 -0.18 9.49 -11.41
CA MET A 124 -0.29 8.37 -10.47
C MET A 124 -0.73 7.11 -11.22
N ILE A 125 -0.47 5.95 -10.62
CA ILE A 125 -0.87 4.66 -11.17
C ILE A 125 -1.65 3.84 -10.13
N SER A 126 -2.75 3.23 -10.56
CA SER A 126 -3.54 2.29 -9.76
C SER A 126 -3.33 0.84 -10.20
N TYR A 127 -3.72 -0.09 -9.33
CA TYR A 127 -3.60 -1.52 -9.57
C TYR A 127 -4.99 -2.18 -9.57
N ALA A 128 -5.34 -2.84 -10.66
CA ALA A 128 -6.68 -3.35 -10.92
C ALA A 128 -6.69 -4.87 -11.14
N LEU A 129 -6.67 -5.62 -10.04
CA LEU A 129 -6.72 -7.08 -10.02
C LEU A 129 -8.12 -7.59 -9.70
N SER A 130 -8.73 -7.09 -8.62
CA SER A 130 -9.94 -7.65 -8.01
C SER A 130 -11.21 -7.38 -8.81
N GLU A 131 -12.14 -8.32 -8.73
CA GLU A 131 -13.51 -8.21 -9.23
C GLU A 131 -14.49 -8.57 -8.11
N ARG A 132 -15.76 -8.24 -8.26
CA ARG A 132 -16.81 -8.52 -7.24
C ARG A 132 -16.83 -9.99 -6.83
N GLU A 133 -16.68 -10.91 -7.80
CA GLU A 133 -16.70 -12.36 -7.59
C GLU A 133 -15.30 -12.98 -7.51
N ALA A 134 -14.23 -12.19 -7.66
CA ALA A 134 -12.85 -12.63 -7.68
C ALA A 134 -11.94 -11.72 -6.84
N GLY A 135 -12.10 -11.76 -5.52
CA GLY A 135 -11.26 -11.09 -4.54
C GLY A 135 -10.07 -11.98 -4.14
N SER A 136 -10.27 -12.89 -3.16
CA SER A 136 -9.24 -13.85 -2.75
C SER A 136 -8.98 -14.93 -3.80
N ASP A 137 -9.99 -15.33 -4.56
CA ASP A 137 -9.85 -16.23 -5.73
C ASP A 137 -9.61 -15.42 -7.00
N THR A 138 -8.43 -14.84 -7.12
CA THR A 138 -8.07 -13.97 -8.25
C THR A 138 -8.09 -14.67 -9.61
N ALA A 139 -7.88 -15.98 -9.65
CA ALA A 139 -7.94 -16.76 -10.90
C ALA A 139 -9.37 -16.94 -11.45
N ALA A 140 -10.39 -16.59 -10.66
CA ALA A 140 -11.79 -16.61 -11.08
C ALA A 140 -12.26 -15.32 -11.78
N MET A 141 -11.33 -14.37 -12.07
CA MET A 141 -11.67 -13.13 -12.76
C MET A 141 -12.33 -13.36 -14.12
N ARG A 142 -13.17 -12.41 -14.54
CA ARG A 142 -13.97 -12.47 -15.77
C ARG A 142 -13.70 -11.35 -16.76
N THR A 143 -13.01 -10.29 -16.36
CA THR A 143 -12.56 -9.25 -17.29
C THR A 143 -11.72 -9.89 -18.38
N ARG A 144 -12.03 -9.63 -19.65
CA ARG A 144 -11.40 -10.24 -20.82
C ARG A 144 -10.62 -9.22 -21.62
N ALA A 145 -9.58 -9.67 -22.28
CA ALA A 145 -8.86 -8.89 -23.27
C ALA A 145 -8.68 -9.75 -24.53
N ARG A 146 -9.03 -9.19 -25.68
CA ARG A 146 -8.92 -9.84 -27.01
C ARG A 146 -8.02 -8.99 -27.89
N LEU A 147 -7.06 -9.63 -28.53
CA LEU A 147 -6.22 -8.94 -29.54
C LEU A 147 -7.03 -8.78 -30.83
N ASP A 148 -7.06 -7.58 -31.37
CA ASP A 148 -7.74 -7.20 -32.60
C ASP A 148 -6.81 -6.32 -33.45
N GLY A 149 -6.12 -6.94 -34.39
CA GLY A 149 -5.07 -6.28 -35.14
C GLY A 149 -3.90 -5.83 -34.26
N ASP A 150 -3.68 -4.53 -34.19
CA ASP A 150 -2.63 -3.88 -33.41
C ASP A 150 -3.11 -3.30 -32.06
N HIS A 151 -4.31 -3.73 -31.59
CA HIS A 151 -4.92 -3.27 -30.35
C HIS A 151 -5.45 -4.42 -29.50
N TRP A 152 -5.42 -4.25 -28.20
CA TRP A 152 -6.20 -5.06 -27.27
C TRP A 152 -7.54 -4.38 -26.99
N VAL A 153 -8.60 -5.16 -26.97
CA VAL A 153 -9.96 -4.73 -26.61
C VAL A 153 -10.32 -5.39 -25.29
N LEU A 154 -10.56 -4.56 -24.25
CA LEU A 154 -10.88 -5.01 -22.90
C LEU A 154 -12.38 -4.83 -22.64
N ASP A 155 -12.99 -5.86 -22.03
CA ASP A 155 -14.38 -5.85 -21.55
C ASP A 155 -14.46 -6.43 -20.14
N GLY A 156 -15.14 -5.71 -19.21
CA GLY A 156 -15.35 -6.15 -17.84
C GLY A 156 -15.36 -5.03 -16.82
N THR A 157 -15.29 -5.41 -15.55
CA THR A 157 -15.32 -4.46 -14.42
C THR A 157 -14.34 -4.91 -13.35
N LYS A 158 -13.55 -3.97 -12.87
CA LYS A 158 -12.68 -4.16 -11.69
C LYS A 158 -13.24 -3.39 -10.50
N THR A 159 -13.14 -3.97 -9.32
CA THR A 159 -13.70 -3.41 -8.08
C THR A 159 -12.60 -3.15 -7.05
N TRP A 160 -12.90 -2.27 -6.11
CA TRP A 160 -11.99 -1.90 -5.00
C TRP A 160 -10.69 -1.26 -5.46
N ILE A 161 -10.71 -0.49 -6.57
CA ILE A 161 -9.50 0.11 -7.12
C ILE A 161 -9.15 1.38 -6.36
N THR A 162 -8.05 1.30 -5.61
CA THR A 162 -7.51 2.39 -4.79
C THR A 162 -7.01 3.52 -5.67
N ASN A 163 -7.34 4.76 -5.30
CA ASN A 163 -7.03 5.98 -6.04
C ASN A 163 -7.60 6.04 -7.47
N ALA A 164 -8.58 5.18 -7.82
CA ALA A 164 -9.26 5.28 -9.11
C ALA A 164 -9.98 6.62 -9.25
N GLY A 165 -9.80 7.25 -10.40
CA GLY A 165 -10.26 8.61 -10.69
C GLY A 165 -9.22 9.69 -10.44
N GLU A 166 -8.27 9.46 -9.52
CA GLU A 166 -7.10 10.32 -9.31
C GLU A 166 -5.91 9.86 -10.19
N SER A 167 -5.77 8.54 -10.38
CA SER A 167 -4.70 7.96 -11.20
C SER A 167 -4.89 8.20 -12.69
N THR A 168 -3.78 8.39 -13.38
CA THR A 168 -3.69 8.51 -14.84
C THR A 168 -3.54 7.13 -15.49
N TRP A 169 -2.74 6.27 -14.87
CA TRP A 169 -2.45 4.93 -15.35
C TRP A 169 -3.08 3.86 -14.47
N TYR A 170 -3.39 2.73 -15.07
CA TYR A 170 -3.97 1.56 -14.40
C TYR A 170 -3.28 0.30 -14.88
N THR A 171 -2.67 -0.46 -13.99
CA THR A 171 -2.22 -1.83 -14.28
C THR A 171 -3.39 -2.78 -14.09
N VAL A 172 -3.80 -3.45 -15.15
CA VAL A 172 -5.05 -4.23 -15.22
C VAL A 172 -4.74 -5.68 -15.59
N MET A 173 -5.28 -6.65 -14.83
CA MET A 173 -5.25 -8.07 -15.17
C MET A 173 -6.54 -8.46 -15.88
N ALA A 174 -6.41 -9.18 -17.01
CA ALA A 174 -7.55 -9.67 -17.78
C ALA A 174 -7.28 -11.06 -18.38
N VAL A 175 -8.35 -11.83 -18.61
CA VAL A 175 -8.30 -13.14 -19.25
C VAL A 175 -8.10 -12.94 -20.75
N THR A 176 -7.01 -13.48 -21.29
CA THR A 176 -6.69 -13.50 -22.73
C THR A 176 -6.92 -14.88 -23.36
N ASP A 177 -6.80 -15.95 -22.56
CA ASP A 177 -7.09 -17.32 -22.99
C ASP A 177 -8.03 -18.01 -21.98
N PRO A 178 -9.35 -18.04 -22.24
CA PRO A 178 -10.31 -18.69 -21.36
C PRO A 178 -10.20 -20.23 -21.36
N ASP A 179 -9.56 -20.81 -22.37
CA ASP A 179 -9.43 -22.26 -22.56
C ASP A 179 -8.07 -22.79 -22.09
N ALA A 180 -7.23 -21.95 -21.47
CA ALA A 180 -5.94 -22.34 -20.93
C ALA A 180 -6.09 -23.51 -19.95
N ALA A 181 -5.19 -24.49 -20.03
CA ALA A 181 -5.21 -25.71 -19.22
C ALA A 181 -5.22 -25.41 -17.70
N ARG A 182 -4.57 -24.36 -17.29
CA ARG A 182 -4.67 -23.76 -15.95
C ARG A 182 -5.13 -22.32 -16.08
N LYS A 183 -6.18 -21.92 -15.39
CA LYS A 183 -6.72 -20.55 -15.43
C LYS A 183 -5.67 -19.46 -15.23
N VAL A 184 -4.67 -19.74 -14.39
CA VAL A 184 -3.58 -18.81 -14.12
C VAL A 184 -2.74 -18.47 -15.35
N ASP A 185 -2.62 -19.40 -16.29
CA ASP A 185 -1.85 -19.25 -17.54
C ASP A 185 -2.66 -18.58 -18.66
N GLY A 186 -3.95 -18.33 -18.44
CA GLY A 186 -4.83 -17.60 -19.35
C GLY A 186 -4.99 -16.11 -19.04
N ILE A 187 -4.28 -15.60 -18.03
CA ILE A 187 -4.41 -14.21 -17.56
C ILE A 187 -3.17 -13.41 -17.94
N SER A 188 -3.39 -12.26 -18.58
CA SER A 188 -2.36 -11.29 -18.96
C SER A 188 -2.51 -9.98 -18.17
N ALA A 189 -1.45 -9.17 -18.16
CA ALA A 189 -1.43 -7.86 -17.50
C ALA A 189 -1.25 -6.77 -18.55
N PHE A 190 -1.89 -5.62 -18.34
CA PHE A 190 -1.94 -4.51 -19.27
C PHE A 190 -1.76 -3.18 -18.54
N VAL A 191 -1.31 -2.16 -19.28
CA VAL A 191 -1.36 -0.77 -18.86
C VAL A 191 -2.48 -0.05 -19.61
N VAL A 192 -3.43 0.50 -18.87
CA VAL A 192 -4.53 1.29 -19.40
C VAL A 192 -4.36 2.75 -18.96
N HIS A 193 -4.58 3.69 -19.87
CA HIS A 193 -4.60 5.11 -19.59
C HIS A 193 -6.04 5.57 -19.33
N ARG A 194 -6.23 6.56 -18.47
CA ARG A 194 -7.57 7.08 -18.12
C ARG A 194 -8.38 7.60 -19.30
N ASP A 195 -7.72 8.01 -20.38
CA ASP A 195 -8.33 8.57 -21.58
C ASP A 195 -8.47 7.52 -22.71
N ASP A 196 -8.13 6.25 -22.47
CA ASP A 196 -8.32 5.20 -23.47
C ASP A 196 -9.83 5.03 -23.76
N PRO A 197 -10.22 4.95 -25.04
CA PRO A 197 -11.63 4.81 -25.41
C PRO A 197 -12.27 3.58 -24.75
N GLY A 198 -13.43 3.76 -24.12
CA GLY A 198 -14.17 2.69 -23.44
C GLY A 198 -13.72 2.41 -22.01
N PHE A 199 -12.83 3.24 -21.43
CA PHE A 199 -12.51 3.24 -20.01
C PHE A 199 -13.40 4.22 -19.25
N GLU A 200 -14.00 3.77 -18.15
CA GLU A 200 -14.84 4.60 -17.29
C GLU A 200 -14.55 4.34 -15.80
N VAL A 201 -14.62 5.39 -15.00
CA VAL A 201 -14.48 5.33 -13.53
C VAL A 201 -15.85 5.44 -12.88
N GLY A 202 -16.18 4.48 -12.04
CA GLY A 202 -17.44 4.43 -11.29
C GLY A 202 -17.51 5.36 -10.09
N SER A 203 -18.58 5.24 -9.32
CA SER A 203 -18.80 6.03 -8.11
C SER A 203 -17.84 5.64 -6.99
N LYS A 204 -17.59 6.59 -6.08
CA LYS A 204 -16.75 6.38 -4.91
C LYS A 204 -17.44 5.49 -3.87
N GLU A 205 -16.71 4.51 -3.35
CA GLU A 205 -17.17 3.64 -2.28
C GLU A 205 -17.23 4.39 -0.93
N ARG A 206 -18.26 4.10 -0.14
CA ARG A 206 -18.40 4.59 1.23
C ARG A 206 -17.71 3.63 2.20
N LYS A 207 -16.60 4.06 2.79
CA LYS A 207 -15.71 3.18 3.56
C LYS A 207 -15.71 3.49 5.05
N LEU A 208 -15.27 2.51 5.84
CA LEU A 208 -15.05 2.64 7.28
C LEU A 208 -13.92 3.62 7.60
N GLY A 209 -12.77 3.43 6.95
CA GLY A 209 -11.54 4.20 7.13
C GLY A 209 -10.85 4.50 5.80
N ILE A 210 -9.64 5.07 5.86
CA ILE A 210 -8.87 5.55 4.69
C ILE A 210 -9.74 6.34 3.71
N LYS A 211 -10.63 7.16 4.26
CA LYS A 211 -11.69 7.81 3.48
C LYS A 211 -11.16 8.82 2.47
N GLY A 212 -9.97 9.38 2.74
CA GLY A 212 -9.27 10.26 1.83
C GLY A 212 -8.69 9.60 0.57
N SER A 213 -8.53 8.28 0.57
CA SER A 213 -8.11 7.56 -0.64
C SER A 213 -9.35 7.03 -1.36
N PRO A 214 -9.77 7.61 -2.49
CA PRO A 214 -10.96 7.14 -3.20
C PRO A 214 -10.76 5.71 -3.67
N THR A 215 -11.79 4.90 -3.46
CA THR A 215 -11.85 3.52 -3.94
C THR A 215 -13.07 3.42 -4.83
N ARG A 216 -12.91 2.94 -6.07
CA ARG A 216 -13.97 2.92 -7.06
C ARG A 216 -13.95 1.62 -7.86
N GLU A 217 -15.05 1.34 -8.54
CA GLU A 217 -15.06 0.43 -9.68
C GLU A 217 -14.46 1.14 -10.89
N ILE A 218 -13.88 0.36 -11.80
CA ILE A 218 -13.51 0.81 -13.14
C ILE A 218 -14.14 -0.14 -14.16
N HIS A 219 -14.64 0.40 -15.25
CA HIS A 219 -15.39 -0.32 -16.26
C HIS A 219 -14.66 -0.24 -17.59
N PHE A 220 -14.67 -1.36 -18.29
CA PHE A 220 -14.14 -1.52 -19.64
C PHE A 220 -15.28 -1.95 -20.55
N THR A 221 -15.64 -1.12 -21.53
CA THR A 221 -16.68 -1.40 -22.52
C THR A 221 -16.08 -1.23 -23.91
N GLY A 222 -15.58 -2.34 -24.47
CA GLY A 222 -14.79 -2.27 -25.69
C GLY A 222 -13.56 -1.36 -25.54
N CYS A 223 -12.94 -1.34 -24.36
CA CYS A 223 -11.82 -0.44 -24.09
C CYS A 223 -10.60 -0.82 -24.94
N THR A 224 -10.21 0.09 -25.81
CA THR A 224 -9.16 -0.18 -26.82
C THR A 224 -7.84 0.43 -26.40
N ILE A 225 -6.80 -0.41 -26.31
CA ILE A 225 -5.43 -0.01 -25.96
C ILE A 225 -4.44 -0.54 -27.01
N PRO A 226 -3.31 0.15 -27.27
CA PRO A 226 -2.26 -0.33 -28.14
C PRO A 226 -1.72 -1.71 -27.74
N ALA A 227 -1.34 -2.53 -28.71
CA ALA A 227 -0.87 -3.90 -28.47
C ALA A 227 0.40 -3.97 -27.60
N ASP A 228 1.25 -2.95 -27.66
CA ASP A 228 2.50 -2.84 -26.90
C ASP A 228 2.31 -2.48 -25.41
N ARG A 229 1.07 -2.19 -24.98
CA ARG A 229 0.74 -1.95 -23.57
C ARG A 229 0.48 -3.24 -22.75
N ILE A 230 0.82 -4.39 -23.27
CA ILE A 230 0.88 -5.63 -22.49
C ILE A 230 2.14 -5.64 -21.61
N ILE A 231 2.00 -6.14 -20.37
CA ILE A 231 3.12 -6.32 -19.43
C ILE A 231 3.59 -7.77 -19.51
N GLY A 232 4.79 -8.00 -20.02
CA GLY A 232 5.33 -9.33 -20.24
C GLY A 232 4.64 -10.06 -21.37
N GLU A 233 4.75 -11.41 -21.36
CA GLU A 233 4.14 -12.26 -22.36
C GLU A 233 2.67 -12.56 -22.06
N PRO A 234 1.81 -12.80 -23.07
CA PRO A 234 0.46 -13.29 -22.85
C PRO A 234 0.44 -14.51 -21.93
N GLY A 235 -0.52 -14.55 -20.99
CA GLY A 235 -0.67 -15.65 -20.03
C GLY A 235 0.26 -15.57 -18.80
N THR A 236 1.13 -14.58 -18.70
CA THR A 236 2.03 -14.42 -17.53
C THR A 236 1.50 -13.44 -16.46
N GLY A 237 0.39 -12.77 -16.73
CA GLY A 237 -0.10 -11.64 -15.93
C GLY A 237 -0.39 -12.00 -14.49
N LEU A 238 -1.00 -13.15 -14.19
CA LEU A 238 -1.26 -13.53 -12.79
C LEU A 238 0.01 -13.88 -12.04
N ARG A 239 1.00 -14.49 -12.69
CA ARG A 239 2.32 -14.72 -12.06
C ARG A 239 3.02 -13.41 -11.74
N THR A 240 3.01 -12.46 -12.66
CA THR A 240 3.53 -11.10 -12.44
C THR A 240 2.79 -10.40 -11.30
N ALA A 241 1.46 -10.53 -11.25
CA ALA A 241 0.65 -9.98 -10.17
C ALA A 241 1.03 -10.54 -8.79
N LEU A 242 1.22 -11.85 -8.67
CA LEU A 242 1.61 -12.48 -7.41
C LEU A 242 3.04 -12.11 -7.01
N ALA A 243 3.98 -12.07 -7.95
CA ALA A 243 5.35 -11.60 -7.71
C ALA A 243 5.35 -10.13 -7.22
N THR A 244 4.52 -9.27 -7.82
CA THR A 244 4.31 -7.90 -7.38
C THR A 244 3.91 -7.85 -5.91
N LEU A 245 2.93 -8.65 -5.49
CA LEU A 245 2.47 -8.69 -4.10
C LEU A 245 3.57 -9.12 -3.12
N ASP A 246 4.50 -9.98 -3.52
CA ASP A 246 5.63 -10.35 -2.66
C ASP A 246 6.58 -9.16 -2.40
N HIS A 247 6.65 -8.20 -3.33
CA HIS A 247 7.40 -6.94 -3.18
C HIS A 247 6.60 -5.83 -2.48
N THR A 248 5.27 -5.86 -2.51
CA THR A 248 4.44 -4.76 -1.99
C THR A 248 3.74 -5.07 -0.68
N ARG A 249 3.57 -6.32 -0.25
CA ARG A 249 3.07 -6.66 1.09
C ARG A 249 3.86 -6.00 2.22
N PRO A 250 5.22 -5.89 2.17
CA PRO A 250 5.96 -5.13 3.17
C PRO A 250 5.55 -3.66 3.25
N THR A 251 5.13 -3.02 2.15
CA THR A 251 4.66 -1.63 2.17
C THR A 251 3.34 -1.46 2.93
N ILE A 252 2.45 -2.43 2.85
CA ILE A 252 1.23 -2.47 3.67
C ILE A 252 1.57 -2.75 5.14
N GLY A 253 2.56 -3.60 5.39
CA GLY A 253 3.13 -3.77 6.74
C GLY A 253 3.67 -2.46 7.30
N ALA A 254 4.40 -1.67 6.50
CA ALA A 254 4.93 -0.37 6.87
C ALA A 254 3.81 0.65 7.16
N GLN A 255 2.75 0.67 6.34
CA GLN A 255 1.57 1.49 6.60
C GLN A 255 0.93 1.12 7.95
N ALA A 256 0.77 -0.16 8.23
CA ALA A 256 0.21 -0.64 9.50
C ALA A 256 1.08 -0.23 10.70
N VAL A 257 2.40 -0.37 10.58
CA VAL A 257 3.37 0.09 11.59
C VAL A 257 3.25 1.61 11.82
N GLY A 258 3.16 2.39 10.74
CA GLY A 258 3.00 3.85 10.82
C GLY A 258 1.73 4.25 11.58
N ILE A 259 0.58 3.65 11.23
CA ILE A 259 -0.69 3.89 11.92
C ILE A 259 -0.58 3.55 13.40
N ALA A 260 0.01 2.39 13.73
CA ALA A 260 0.21 1.96 15.12
C ALA A 260 1.12 2.92 15.88
N GLN A 261 2.22 3.37 15.26
CA GLN A 261 3.14 4.34 15.85
C GLN A 261 2.44 5.68 16.14
N GLY A 262 1.68 6.20 15.18
CA GLY A 262 0.91 7.43 15.36
C GLY A 262 -0.10 7.33 16.52
N ALA A 263 -0.77 6.19 16.66
CA ALA A 263 -1.70 5.93 17.74
C ALA A 263 -0.99 5.86 19.10
N LEU A 264 0.18 5.21 19.17
CA LEU A 264 1.01 5.17 20.38
C LEU A 264 1.51 6.56 20.78
N ASP A 265 2.00 7.35 19.81
CA ASP A 265 2.49 8.71 20.06
C ASP A 265 1.38 9.60 20.64
N ALA A 266 0.19 9.54 20.06
CA ALA A 266 -0.99 10.24 20.56
C ALA A 266 -1.38 9.77 21.97
N ALA A 267 -1.36 8.47 22.23
CA ALA A 267 -1.67 7.90 23.54
C ALA A 267 -0.66 8.35 24.60
N ILE A 268 0.64 8.32 24.30
CA ILE A 268 1.70 8.81 25.21
C ILE A 268 1.49 10.29 25.57
N ALA A 269 1.20 11.13 24.57
CA ALA A 269 0.96 12.55 24.80
C ALA A 269 -0.27 12.77 25.70
N TYR A 270 -1.36 12.04 25.44
CA TYR A 270 -2.60 12.17 26.18
C TYR A 270 -2.47 11.70 27.63
N VAL A 271 -1.93 10.51 27.89
CA VAL A 271 -1.87 9.97 29.27
C VAL A 271 -0.98 10.77 30.20
N LYS A 272 0.03 11.49 29.65
CA LYS A 272 0.88 12.42 30.42
C LYS A 272 0.12 13.66 30.87
N GLN A 273 -0.84 14.13 30.09
CA GLN A 273 -1.60 15.35 30.35
C GLN A 273 -2.89 15.08 31.13
N ARG A 274 -3.58 13.97 30.84
CA ARG A 274 -4.85 13.61 31.44
C ARG A 274 -4.67 13.26 32.91
N ARG A 275 -5.42 13.94 33.78
CA ARG A 275 -5.40 13.71 35.22
C ARG A 275 -6.72 13.12 35.70
N GLN A 276 -6.65 12.10 36.54
CA GLN A 276 -7.75 11.54 37.32
C GLN A 276 -7.24 11.09 38.67
N PHE A 277 -8.11 11.10 39.69
CA PHE A 277 -7.74 10.75 41.06
C PHE A 277 -6.52 11.54 41.57
N GLY A 278 -6.42 12.83 41.18
CA GLY A 278 -5.37 13.76 41.61
C GLY A 278 -4.00 13.63 40.94
N ARG A 279 -3.80 12.68 40.01
CA ARG A 279 -2.52 12.41 39.32
C ARG A 279 -2.69 12.21 37.82
N ALA A 280 -1.60 12.24 37.07
CA ALA A 280 -1.62 11.83 35.66
C ALA A 280 -2.01 10.37 35.52
N ILE A 281 -2.78 10.02 34.50
CA ILE A 281 -3.13 8.60 34.28
C ILE A 281 -1.91 7.76 33.89
N ALA A 282 -0.86 8.40 33.38
CA ALA A 282 0.46 7.80 33.14
C ALA A 282 1.11 7.22 34.40
N ASP A 283 0.73 7.69 35.60
CA ASP A 283 1.28 7.20 36.87
C ASP A 283 0.66 5.84 37.28
N ASN A 284 -0.33 5.34 36.56
CA ASN A 284 -0.93 4.02 36.81
C ASN A 284 -0.15 2.92 36.13
N GLN A 285 0.28 1.90 36.87
CA GLN A 285 1.09 0.81 36.36
C GLN A 285 0.45 0.05 35.19
N ALA A 286 -0.88 -0.14 35.20
CA ALA A 286 -1.60 -0.79 34.11
C ALA A 286 -1.49 0.03 32.80
N VAL A 287 -1.55 1.36 32.86
CA VAL A 287 -1.34 2.24 31.72
C VAL A 287 0.09 2.13 31.18
N GLN A 288 1.08 2.08 32.09
CA GLN A 288 2.49 1.90 31.73
C GLN A 288 2.72 0.55 31.01
N PHE A 289 2.09 -0.53 31.47
CA PHE A 289 2.19 -1.84 30.83
C PHE A 289 1.56 -1.84 29.44
N MET A 290 0.39 -1.23 29.28
CA MET A 290 -0.23 -1.11 27.94
C MET A 290 0.69 -0.37 26.98
N LEU A 291 1.28 0.76 27.37
CA LEU A 291 2.21 1.50 26.51
C LEU A 291 3.47 0.69 26.17
N ALA A 292 4.01 -0.06 27.14
CA ALA A 292 5.17 -0.92 26.92
C ALA A 292 4.86 -2.05 25.93
N ASP A 293 3.71 -2.72 26.07
CA ASP A 293 3.25 -3.77 25.17
C ASP A 293 3.00 -3.24 23.74
N MET A 294 2.36 -2.06 23.62
CA MET A 294 2.18 -1.40 22.33
C MET A 294 3.52 -1.12 21.66
N GLY A 295 4.48 -0.52 22.38
CA GLY A 295 5.81 -0.20 21.84
C GLY A 295 6.58 -1.45 21.42
N MET A 296 6.61 -2.48 22.25
CA MET A 296 7.27 -3.76 21.95
C MET A 296 6.72 -4.42 20.69
N LYS A 297 5.40 -4.46 20.52
CA LYS A 297 4.74 -5.04 19.35
C LYS A 297 5.03 -4.25 18.07
N ILE A 298 5.01 -2.92 18.14
CA ILE A 298 5.35 -2.04 17.00
C ILE A 298 6.80 -2.29 16.55
N GLU A 299 7.76 -2.35 17.48
CA GLU A 299 9.16 -2.62 17.14
C GLU A 299 9.34 -3.98 16.50
N ALA A 300 8.72 -5.03 17.05
CA ALA A 300 8.76 -6.36 16.45
C ALA A 300 8.18 -6.37 15.00
N ALA A 301 7.05 -5.67 14.79
CA ALA A 301 6.41 -5.55 13.48
C ALA A 301 7.31 -4.78 12.50
N ARG A 302 7.89 -3.66 12.90
CA ARG A 302 8.80 -2.84 12.09
C ARG A 302 10.00 -3.64 11.61
N HIS A 303 10.66 -4.37 12.50
CA HIS A 303 11.80 -5.21 12.14
C HIS A 303 11.42 -6.28 11.12
N LEU A 304 10.28 -6.95 11.30
CA LEU A 304 9.82 -7.97 10.36
C LEU A 304 9.51 -7.36 8.98
N VAL A 305 8.91 -6.18 8.94
CA VAL A 305 8.64 -5.43 7.70
C VAL A 305 9.94 -5.07 6.97
N TYR A 306 10.91 -4.51 7.68
CA TYR A 306 12.18 -4.07 7.07
C TYR A 306 13.04 -5.24 6.61
N VAL A 307 13.08 -6.33 7.37
CA VAL A 307 13.74 -7.57 6.94
C VAL A 307 13.09 -8.10 5.66
N SER A 308 11.76 -8.10 5.58
CA SER A 308 11.05 -8.53 4.38
C SER A 308 11.37 -7.63 3.17
N ALA A 309 11.36 -6.31 3.36
CA ALA A 309 11.70 -5.35 2.32
C ALA A 309 13.14 -5.51 1.82
N ALA A 310 14.09 -5.67 2.73
CA ALA A 310 15.49 -5.88 2.39
C ALA A 310 15.76 -7.20 1.64
N ARG A 311 15.03 -8.26 1.98
CA ARG A 311 15.11 -9.54 1.24
C ARG A 311 14.53 -9.42 -0.16
N ALA A 312 13.42 -8.70 -0.32
CA ALA A 312 12.83 -8.41 -1.63
C ALA A 312 13.81 -7.61 -2.51
N GLU A 313 14.48 -6.61 -1.95
CA GLU A 313 15.47 -5.80 -2.67
C GLU A 313 16.66 -6.63 -3.17
N ARG A 314 17.12 -7.60 -2.40
CA ARG A 314 18.19 -8.49 -2.80
C ARG A 314 17.79 -9.58 -3.79
N GLY A 315 16.50 -9.63 -4.19
CA GLY A 315 15.98 -10.68 -5.08
C GLY A 315 16.10 -12.09 -4.47
N GLU A 316 15.99 -12.21 -3.13
CA GLU A 316 16.09 -13.52 -2.47
C GLU A 316 14.94 -14.44 -2.90
N PRO A 317 15.18 -15.75 -3.04
CA PRO A 317 14.11 -16.70 -3.37
C PRO A 317 13.13 -16.84 -2.20
N ASN A 318 11.91 -17.33 -2.50
CA ASN A 318 10.89 -17.65 -1.50
C ASN A 318 10.43 -16.46 -0.63
N LEU A 319 10.28 -15.29 -1.23
CA LEU A 319 9.81 -14.09 -0.55
C LEU A 319 8.39 -14.24 0.02
N GLY A 320 7.57 -15.13 -0.53
CA GLY A 320 6.16 -15.27 -0.17
C GLY A 320 5.92 -15.48 1.33
N PHE A 321 6.77 -16.28 2.01
CA PHE A 321 6.63 -16.48 3.46
C PHE A 321 6.88 -15.20 4.25
N VAL A 322 8.03 -14.56 4.03
CA VAL A 322 8.45 -13.41 4.85
C VAL A 322 7.59 -12.18 4.58
N SER A 323 7.17 -11.95 3.32
CA SER A 323 6.29 -10.85 2.96
C SER A 323 4.87 -11.03 3.52
N ALA A 324 4.34 -12.25 3.47
CA ALA A 324 3.06 -12.58 4.09
C ALA A 324 3.12 -12.45 5.62
N ALA A 325 4.20 -12.90 6.26
CA ALA A 325 4.40 -12.79 7.70
C ALA A 325 4.48 -11.32 8.14
N ALA A 326 5.25 -10.49 7.43
CA ALA A 326 5.40 -9.08 7.72
C ALA A 326 4.05 -8.34 7.66
N LYS A 327 3.31 -8.50 6.56
CA LYS A 327 2.00 -7.87 6.39
C LYS A 327 0.99 -8.36 7.42
N CYS A 328 0.89 -9.67 7.64
CA CYS A 328 -0.06 -10.26 8.56
C CYS A 328 0.18 -9.81 10.00
N PHE A 329 1.42 -9.92 10.48
CA PHE A 329 1.78 -9.54 11.84
C PHE A 329 1.62 -8.04 12.08
N ALA A 330 2.16 -7.19 11.19
CA ALA A 330 2.07 -5.74 11.34
C ALA A 330 0.61 -5.25 11.37
N SER A 331 -0.26 -5.78 10.51
CA SER A 331 -1.67 -5.38 10.47
C SER A 331 -2.48 -5.89 11.67
N ASP A 332 -2.16 -7.07 12.22
CA ASP A 332 -2.78 -7.54 13.47
C ASP A 332 -2.33 -6.67 14.65
N VAL A 333 -1.04 -6.30 14.73
CA VAL A 333 -0.50 -5.36 15.72
C VAL A 333 -1.16 -3.98 15.62
N ALA A 334 -1.33 -3.46 14.39
CA ALA A 334 -1.95 -2.15 14.19
C ALA A 334 -3.38 -2.10 14.74
N MET A 335 -4.19 -3.14 14.51
CA MET A 335 -5.54 -3.22 15.09
C MET A 335 -5.53 -3.28 16.61
N GLU A 336 -4.62 -4.06 17.20
CA GLU A 336 -4.50 -4.17 18.64
C GLU A 336 -4.08 -2.83 19.25
N VAL A 337 -2.99 -2.23 18.76
CA VAL A 337 -2.45 -0.96 19.28
C VAL A 337 -3.44 0.20 19.11
N THR A 338 -4.12 0.31 17.97
CA THR A 338 -5.10 1.40 17.79
C THR A 338 -6.32 1.22 18.66
N THR A 339 -6.75 -0.01 18.94
CA THR A 339 -7.83 -0.31 19.89
C THR A 339 -7.42 0.08 21.32
N ASP A 340 -6.21 -0.27 21.74
CA ASP A 340 -5.66 0.09 23.04
C ASP A 340 -5.48 1.61 23.18
N ALA A 341 -5.08 2.30 22.11
CA ALA A 341 -5.01 3.75 22.10
C ALA A 341 -6.37 4.40 22.36
N VAL A 342 -7.44 3.95 21.67
CA VAL A 342 -8.81 4.42 21.94
C VAL A 342 -9.19 4.15 23.41
N GLN A 343 -8.84 2.99 23.95
CA GLN A 343 -9.11 2.65 25.35
C GLN A 343 -8.38 3.59 26.33
N LEU A 344 -7.12 3.94 26.06
CA LEU A 344 -6.31 4.85 26.90
C LEU A 344 -6.87 6.27 26.92
N PHE A 345 -7.52 6.72 25.84
CA PHE A 345 -8.21 8.01 25.79
C PHE A 345 -9.57 7.98 26.53
N GLY A 346 -10.13 6.81 26.82
CA GLY A 346 -11.46 6.67 27.41
C GLY A 346 -12.55 7.27 26.50
N GLY A 347 -13.52 7.96 27.09
CA GLY A 347 -14.61 8.59 26.32
C GLY A 347 -14.14 9.56 25.24
N ALA A 348 -13.04 10.26 25.45
CA ALA A 348 -12.44 11.16 24.46
C ALA A 348 -11.94 10.42 23.22
N GLY A 349 -11.43 9.19 23.36
CA GLY A 349 -10.98 8.36 22.24
C GLY A 349 -12.11 7.87 21.33
N TYR A 350 -13.36 7.98 21.78
CA TYR A 350 -14.55 7.58 21.04
C TYR A 350 -15.20 8.75 20.26
N THR A 351 -14.62 9.94 20.37
CA THR A 351 -15.04 11.16 19.67
C THR A 351 -14.05 11.52 18.56
N ARG A 352 -14.50 12.34 17.61
CA ARG A 352 -13.65 12.82 16.50
C ARG A 352 -12.70 13.97 16.87
N ASP A 353 -12.72 14.42 18.12
CA ASP A 353 -11.83 15.47 18.61
C ASP A 353 -10.36 15.03 18.69
N PHE A 354 -10.12 13.72 18.68
CA PHE A 354 -8.80 13.11 18.75
C PHE A 354 -8.58 12.12 17.62
N PRO A 355 -7.32 11.90 17.18
CA PRO A 355 -7.03 11.13 15.98
C PRO A 355 -7.20 9.61 16.13
N VAL A 356 -7.26 9.08 17.36
CA VAL A 356 -7.14 7.64 17.62
C VAL A 356 -8.31 6.83 17.07
N GLU A 357 -9.53 7.38 17.06
CA GLU A 357 -10.70 6.70 16.47
C GLU A 357 -10.54 6.54 14.96
N ARG A 358 -10.01 7.57 14.25
CA ARG A 358 -9.70 7.52 12.83
C ARG A 358 -8.61 6.47 12.56
N MET A 359 -7.54 6.46 13.35
CA MET A 359 -6.44 5.51 13.21
C MET A 359 -6.92 4.08 13.40
N MET A 360 -7.86 3.81 14.32
CA MET A 360 -8.46 2.49 14.50
C MET A 360 -9.31 2.07 13.28
N ARG A 361 -10.10 2.98 12.70
CA ARG A 361 -10.86 2.71 11.48
C ARG A 361 -9.94 2.45 10.28
N ASP A 362 -8.89 3.24 10.17
CA ASP A 362 -7.91 3.13 9.09
C ASP A 362 -7.08 1.84 9.19
N ALA A 363 -6.69 1.44 10.40
CA ALA A 363 -5.91 0.22 10.61
C ALA A 363 -6.61 -1.04 10.09
N LYS A 364 -7.95 -1.07 10.15
CA LYS A 364 -8.72 -2.27 9.79
C LYS A 364 -8.49 -2.74 8.37
N ILE A 365 -8.33 -1.85 7.41
CA ILE A 365 -8.15 -2.22 6.01
C ILE A 365 -6.84 -2.99 5.78
N THR A 366 -5.80 -2.72 6.58
CA THR A 366 -4.50 -3.38 6.45
C THR A 366 -4.56 -4.90 6.66
N GLN A 367 -5.57 -5.39 7.37
CA GLN A 367 -5.85 -6.82 7.51
C GLN A 367 -6.58 -7.43 6.30
N ILE A 368 -7.10 -6.60 5.38
CA ILE A 368 -8.04 -7.03 4.33
C ILE A 368 -7.39 -6.96 2.95
N TYR A 369 -6.91 -5.79 2.52
CA TYR A 369 -6.38 -5.63 1.16
C TYR A 369 -4.97 -6.21 0.98
N GLU A 370 -4.52 -6.30 -0.28
CA GLU A 370 -3.31 -7.04 -0.72
C GLU A 370 -3.27 -8.49 -0.21
N GLY A 371 -4.45 -9.11 -0.16
CA GLY A 371 -4.69 -10.43 0.40
C GLY A 371 -5.02 -10.36 1.89
N THR A 372 -6.18 -10.91 2.27
CA THR A 372 -6.61 -10.93 3.67
C THR A 372 -5.58 -11.65 4.56
N ASN A 373 -5.59 -11.37 5.86
CA ASN A 373 -4.69 -12.06 6.79
C ASN A 373 -4.92 -13.58 6.83
N GLN A 374 -6.10 -14.06 6.43
CA GLN A 374 -6.37 -15.47 6.19
C GLN A 374 -5.59 -15.99 4.96
N VAL A 375 -5.60 -15.24 3.86
CA VAL A 375 -4.80 -15.56 2.67
C VAL A 375 -3.31 -15.55 2.99
N GLN A 376 -2.81 -14.58 3.78
CA GLN A 376 -1.41 -14.55 4.21
C GLN A 376 -1.05 -15.84 4.98
N ARG A 377 -1.93 -16.31 5.87
CA ARG A 377 -1.72 -17.58 6.61
C ARG A 377 -1.70 -18.79 5.68
N VAL A 378 -2.51 -18.81 4.62
CA VAL A 378 -2.45 -19.84 3.58
C VAL A 378 -1.11 -19.80 2.83
N VAL A 379 -0.61 -18.61 2.47
CA VAL A 379 0.71 -18.47 1.82
C VAL A 379 1.82 -19.00 2.72
N MET A 380 1.83 -18.57 3.99
CA MET A 380 2.83 -19.03 4.97
C MET A 380 2.78 -20.55 5.19
N SER A 381 1.59 -21.11 5.38
CA SER A 381 1.44 -22.55 5.63
C SER A 381 1.90 -23.38 4.44
N ARG A 382 1.60 -22.94 3.21
CA ARG A 382 2.08 -23.62 1.99
C ARG A 382 3.61 -23.61 1.90
N ALA A 383 4.24 -22.49 2.22
CA ALA A 383 5.69 -22.39 2.23
C ALA A 383 6.33 -23.34 3.27
N LEU A 384 5.72 -23.47 4.45
CA LEU A 384 6.19 -24.38 5.51
C LEU A 384 6.00 -25.86 5.18
N LEU A 385 4.94 -26.21 4.44
CA LEU A 385 4.60 -27.61 4.13
C LEU A 385 5.28 -28.13 2.86
N ASN A 386 5.65 -27.24 1.93
CA ASN A 386 6.23 -27.61 0.63
C ASN A 386 7.71 -27.21 0.48
N GLY A 387 8.32 -26.60 1.49
CA GLY A 387 9.74 -26.21 1.56
C GLY A 387 10.57 -27.23 2.26
#